data_72dd8b773e69bfc69f95d2ea9167b4af
#
_entry.id   72dd8b773e69bfc69f95d2ea9167b4af
#
_cell.length_a   1.000
_cell.length_b   1.000
_cell.length_c   1.000
_cell.angle_alpha   90.00
_cell.angle_beta   90.00
_cell.angle_gamma   90.00
#
_symmetry.space_group_name_H-M   'P 1'
#
loop_
_entity.id
_entity.type
_entity.pdbx_description
1 polymer ?
#
loop_
_entity_poly.entity_id
_entity_poly.type
_entity_poly.pdbx_seq_one_letter_code
_entity_poly.pdbx_strand_id
1 'polypeptide(L)'
;MDIEPLKDAPLAHEAVPMVWLLGQPQLRDYLAIHENKVVDGDKADPRALTAEWRTANDYYYELEQAEAGIADAIDCRPLDGRLKRLAAELEKNAWFRSSFDNLPYTIELVELDKLVASQIHVENGFSSAIAARLGASPSPSELFRFCLPAERELAPVSIRRLGSHRYQFTSPSSDFRDHTPRLLRPAEIAHLELSGPAAAFFGVGVGFGSNFLSAIRSGNRVVLQNGYHRSYALRSAGFTHAWCVVEEVTRKDELRLTASEEVAGDPEFYFAAKRPPLLKDFFDPRIAKQLLTKRVEMTVEVEIKIRATSSTPI
;
A
#
# COMPACT_ATOMS: atom_id res chain seq x y z
N MET A 1 26.57 13.20 -14.71
CA MET A 1 25.23 13.62 -14.28
C MET A 1 25.44 14.48 -13.05
N ASP A 2 25.50 15.79 -13.25
CA ASP A 2 25.72 16.72 -12.15
C ASP A 2 24.44 16.79 -11.31
N ILE A 3 24.58 16.42 -10.05
CA ILE A 3 23.49 16.51 -9.06
C ILE A 3 23.47 17.97 -8.61
N GLU A 4 22.61 18.79 -9.24
CA GLU A 4 22.37 20.15 -8.75
C GLU A 4 21.74 20.09 -7.35
N PRO A 5 22.24 20.85 -6.38
CA PRO A 5 21.58 20.99 -5.11
C PRO A 5 20.28 21.79 -5.32
N LEU A 6 19.13 21.11 -5.26
CA LEU A 6 17.84 21.78 -5.20
C LEU A 6 17.81 22.72 -3.98
N LYS A 7 17.53 24.01 -4.23
CA LYS A 7 17.28 25.00 -3.18
C LYS A 7 16.19 24.49 -2.25
N ASP A 8 16.46 24.53 -0.96
CA ASP A 8 15.48 24.31 0.11
C ASP A 8 14.36 25.35 -0.01
N ALA A 9 13.34 25.07 -0.80
CA ALA A 9 12.06 25.71 -0.62
C ALA A 9 11.38 24.97 0.56
N PRO A 10 11.03 25.66 1.64
CA PRO A 10 10.21 25.05 2.67
C PRO A 10 8.90 24.68 2.00
N LEU A 11 8.68 23.37 1.81
CA LEU A 11 7.39 22.84 1.39
C LEU A 11 6.39 23.33 2.46
N ALA A 12 5.47 24.19 2.05
CA ALA A 12 4.35 24.58 2.89
C ALA A 12 3.73 23.27 3.39
N HIS A 13 3.61 23.12 4.72
CA HIS A 13 3.00 21.97 5.38
C HIS A 13 1.51 21.95 5.03
N GLU A 14 1.22 21.56 3.81
CA GLU A 14 -0.14 21.43 3.32
C GLU A 14 -0.75 20.22 4.03
N ALA A 15 -1.74 20.49 4.86
CA ALA A 15 -2.45 19.43 5.55
C ALA A 15 -3.28 18.62 4.55
N VAL A 16 -3.34 17.32 4.76
CA VAL A 16 -3.98 16.36 3.86
C VAL A 16 -5.22 15.77 4.53
N PRO A 17 -6.42 15.89 3.92
CA PRO A 17 -7.62 15.26 4.45
C PRO A 17 -7.57 13.74 4.21
N MET A 18 -7.61 12.97 5.29
CA MET A 18 -7.63 11.51 5.27
C MET A 18 -8.87 10.97 5.98
N VAL A 19 -9.47 9.93 5.42
CA VAL A 19 -10.53 9.15 6.08
C VAL A 19 -9.88 8.03 6.87
N TRP A 20 -10.17 7.97 8.17
CA TRP A 20 -9.63 6.99 9.09
C TRP A 20 -10.74 6.09 9.64
N LEU A 21 -10.46 4.79 9.79
CA LEU A 21 -11.32 3.88 10.53
C LEU A 21 -11.09 4.04 12.03
N LEU A 22 -12.18 4.18 12.78
CA LEU A 22 -12.23 4.30 14.22
C LEU A 22 -12.62 2.96 14.86
N GLY A 23 -12.31 2.79 16.15
CA GLY A 23 -12.74 1.62 16.92
C GLY A 23 -12.06 0.31 16.57
N GLN A 24 -11.32 0.26 15.47
CA GLN A 24 -10.54 -0.87 14.98
C GLN A 24 -9.10 -0.87 15.48
N PRO A 25 -8.31 0.21 15.28
CA PRO A 25 -7.00 0.30 15.88
C PRO A 25 -7.13 0.29 17.39
N GLN A 26 -6.13 -0.24 18.10
CA GLN A 26 -6.12 -0.17 19.55
C GLN A 26 -6.22 1.30 20.01
N LEU A 27 -6.89 1.54 21.16
CA LEU A 27 -7.05 2.90 21.70
C LEU A 27 -5.71 3.64 21.79
N ARG A 28 -4.66 2.96 22.22
CA ARG A 28 -3.31 3.55 22.31
C ARG A 28 -2.83 4.05 20.94
N ASP A 29 -3.04 3.29 19.89
CA ASP A 29 -2.60 3.63 18.54
C ASP A 29 -3.44 4.78 17.98
N TYR A 30 -4.75 4.79 18.25
CA TYR A 30 -5.62 5.90 17.89
C TYR A 30 -5.18 7.23 18.54
N LEU A 31 -4.85 7.22 19.84
CA LEU A 31 -4.33 8.40 20.52
C LEU A 31 -2.98 8.86 19.96
N ALA A 32 -2.07 7.91 19.69
CA ALA A 32 -0.77 8.21 19.09
C ALA A 32 -0.89 8.77 17.66
N ILE A 33 -1.86 8.33 16.87
CA ILE A 33 -2.16 8.92 15.55
C ILE A 33 -2.57 10.37 15.69
N HIS A 34 -3.46 10.70 16.63
CA HIS A 34 -3.88 12.07 16.87
C HIS A 34 -2.69 12.95 17.27
N GLU A 35 -1.91 12.54 18.25
CA GLU A 35 -0.76 13.29 18.74
C GLU A 35 0.29 13.57 17.65
N ASN A 36 0.62 12.55 16.85
CA ASN A 36 1.76 12.61 15.93
C ASN A 36 1.40 13.00 14.49
N LYS A 37 0.22 12.60 14.00
CA LYS A 37 -0.15 12.72 12.58
C LYS A 37 -1.22 13.77 12.30
N VAL A 38 -2.15 14.00 13.22
CA VAL A 38 -3.24 14.99 13.01
C VAL A 38 -2.71 16.41 13.24
N VAL A 39 -3.17 17.35 12.43
CA VAL A 39 -2.86 18.78 12.61
C VAL A 39 -3.50 19.26 13.92
N ASP A 40 -2.73 19.92 14.77
CA ASP A 40 -3.15 20.34 16.13
C ASP A 40 -3.66 19.19 17.02
N GLY A 41 -3.38 17.95 16.66
CA GLY A 41 -3.84 16.76 17.38
C GLY A 41 -3.25 16.62 18.79
N ASP A 42 -2.08 17.20 19.04
CA ASP A 42 -1.45 17.33 20.35
C ASP A 42 -2.22 18.22 21.33
N LYS A 43 -3.11 19.08 20.82
CA LYS A 43 -4.00 19.94 21.61
C LYS A 43 -5.36 19.29 21.91
N ALA A 44 -5.67 18.14 21.30
CA ALA A 44 -6.93 17.47 21.50
C ALA A 44 -7.04 16.88 22.91
N ASP A 45 -8.24 16.93 23.50
CA ASP A 45 -8.49 16.31 24.81
C ASP A 45 -8.47 14.77 24.70
N PRO A 46 -7.52 14.07 25.34
CA PRO A 46 -7.44 12.61 25.28
C PRO A 46 -8.69 11.90 25.80
N ARG A 47 -9.45 12.54 26.71
CA ARG A 47 -10.70 11.98 27.25
C ARG A 47 -11.79 12.01 26.20
N ALA A 48 -11.90 13.11 25.45
CA ALA A 48 -12.85 13.22 24.33
C ALA A 48 -12.52 12.22 23.23
N LEU A 49 -11.24 12.08 22.85
CA LEU A 49 -10.78 11.09 21.87
C LEU A 49 -11.06 9.64 22.35
N THR A 50 -10.86 9.37 23.63
CA THR A 50 -11.18 8.05 24.22
C THR A 50 -12.67 7.75 24.17
N ALA A 51 -13.52 8.73 24.46
CA ALA A 51 -14.98 8.57 24.39
C ALA A 51 -15.43 8.33 22.94
N GLU A 52 -14.91 9.07 21.98
CA GLU A 52 -15.17 8.89 20.57
C GLU A 52 -14.75 7.49 20.08
N TRP A 53 -13.54 7.06 20.42
CA TRP A 53 -13.05 5.73 20.08
C TRP A 53 -13.94 4.63 20.65
N ARG A 54 -14.37 4.77 21.92
CA ARG A 54 -15.29 3.79 22.55
C ARG A 54 -16.61 3.71 21.84
N THR A 55 -17.21 4.85 21.49
CA THR A 55 -18.48 4.87 20.74
C THR A 55 -18.35 4.14 19.41
N ALA A 56 -17.28 4.35 18.68
CA ALA A 56 -17.00 3.66 17.42
C ALA A 56 -16.74 2.16 17.64
N ASN A 57 -16.01 1.80 18.70
CA ASN A 57 -15.71 0.41 19.04
C ASN A 57 -16.97 -0.35 19.48
N ASP A 58 -17.85 0.25 20.30
CA ASP A 58 -19.12 -0.35 20.70
C ASP A 58 -19.99 -0.62 19.47
N TYR A 59 -20.08 0.35 18.55
CA TYR A 59 -20.82 0.14 17.31
C TYR A 59 -20.16 -0.94 16.41
N TYR A 60 -18.86 -1.05 16.43
CA TYR A 60 -18.17 -2.11 15.70
C TYR A 60 -18.56 -3.51 16.23
N TYR A 61 -18.75 -3.67 17.55
CA TYR A 61 -19.28 -4.91 18.14
C TYR A 61 -20.71 -5.20 17.68
N GLU A 62 -21.56 -4.17 17.52
CA GLU A 62 -22.90 -4.36 16.94
C GLU A 62 -22.81 -4.88 15.50
N LEU A 63 -21.89 -4.32 14.69
CA LEU A 63 -21.63 -4.79 13.33
C LEU A 63 -21.10 -6.24 13.31
N GLU A 64 -20.24 -6.63 14.23
CA GLU A 64 -19.79 -8.03 14.34
C GLU A 64 -20.93 -9.02 14.58
N GLN A 65 -21.97 -8.61 15.32
CA GLN A 65 -23.15 -9.46 15.53
C GLN A 65 -24.07 -9.45 14.30
N ALA A 66 -24.30 -8.30 13.71
CA ALA A 66 -25.24 -8.15 12.59
C ALA A 66 -24.70 -8.70 11.26
N GLU A 67 -23.39 -8.64 11.07
CA GLU A 67 -22.70 -8.94 9.80
C GLU A 67 -21.69 -10.09 9.92
N ALA A 68 -21.84 -10.96 10.89
CA ALA A 68 -20.96 -12.12 11.05
C ALA A 68 -20.93 -12.97 9.77
N GLY A 69 -19.74 -13.27 9.26
CA GLY A 69 -19.53 -14.05 8.03
C GLY A 69 -19.75 -13.28 6.73
N ILE A 70 -20.04 -11.98 6.76
CA ILE A 70 -20.28 -11.19 5.54
C ILE A 70 -19.08 -11.21 4.59
N ALA A 71 -17.86 -11.23 5.12
CA ALA A 71 -16.62 -11.27 4.33
C ALA A 71 -16.45 -12.61 3.58
N ASP A 72 -17.06 -13.69 4.09
CA ASP A 72 -16.99 -15.01 3.47
C ASP A 72 -17.97 -15.15 2.27
N ALA A 73 -18.91 -14.20 2.13
CA ALA A 73 -19.90 -14.15 1.05
C ALA A 73 -19.54 -13.11 -0.03
N ILE A 74 -18.26 -12.81 -0.22
CA ILE A 74 -17.79 -11.88 -1.25
C ILE A 74 -18.06 -12.44 -2.65
N ASP A 75 -18.62 -11.59 -3.54
CA ASP A 75 -18.82 -11.95 -4.95
C ASP A 75 -17.52 -11.71 -5.75
N CYS A 76 -17.00 -12.78 -6.32
CA CYS A 76 -15.85 -12.77 -7.20
C CYS A 76 -16.20 -13.44 -8.53
N ARG A 77 -16.02 -12.72 -9.63
CA ARG A 77 -16.39 -13.18 -10.96
C ARG A 77 -15.14 -13.36 -11.81
N PRO A 78 -15.06 -14.43 -12.59
CA PRO A 78 -13.91 -14.69 -13.46
C PRO A 78 -13.75 -13.60 -14.52
N LEU A 79 -12.53 -13.50 -15.06
CA LEU A 79 -12.20 -12.57 -16.13
C LEU A 79 -13.12 -12.73 -17.34
N ASP A 80 -13.77 -11.64 -17.77
CA ASP A 80 -14.58 -11.61 -19.00
C ASP A 80 -13.74 -11.96 -20.22
N GLY A 81 -14.25 -12.84 -21.08
CA GLY A 81 -13.59 -13.28 -22.30
C GLY A 81 -13.12 -12.13 -23.22
N ARG A 82 -13.85 -10.98 -23.21
CA ARG A 82 -13.50 -9.77 -23.96
C ARG A 82 -12.22 -9.09 -23.44
N LEU A 83 -11.85 -9.31 -22.19
CA LEU A 83 -10.68 -8.73 -21.55
C LEU A 83 -9.45 -9.66 -21.55
N LYS A 84 -9.58 -10.90 -21.98
CA LYS A 84 -8.47 -11.89 -22.02
C LYS A 84 -7.24 -11.39 -22.77
N ARG A 85 -7.43 -10.62 -23.86
CA ARG A 85 -6.30 -10.03 -24.59
C ARG A 85 -5.56 -8.97 -23.76
N LEU A 86 -6.29 -8.13 -23.05
CA LEU A 86 -5.68 -7.11 -22.18
C LEU A 86 -4.94 -7.76 -21.00
N ALA A 87 -5.51 -8.79 -20.40
CA ALA A 87 -4.83 -9.54 -19.34
C ALA A 87 -3.54 -10.20 -19.85
N ALA A 88 -3.58 -10.87 -21.02
CA ALA A 88 -2.39 -11.47 -21.62
C ALA A 88 -1.31 -10.45 -22.02
N GLU A 89 -1.68 -9.22 -22.38
CA GLU A 89 -0.75 -8.11 -22.59
C GLU A 89 -0.15 -7.62 -21.26
N LEU A 90 -0.96 -7.50 -20.22
CA LEU A 90 -0.53 -7.12 -18.87
C LEU A 90 0.46 -8.13 -18.29
N GLU A 91 0.22 -9.43 -18.43
CA GLU A 91 1.09 -10.52 -17.96
C GLU A 91 2.48 -10.53 -18.63
N LYS A 92 2.66 -9.83 -19.76
CA LYS A 92 3.98 -9.63 -20.38
C LYS A 92 4.75 -8.48 -19.75
N ASN A 93 4.09 -7.59 -19.00
CA ASN A 93 4.71 -6.47 -18.34
C ASN A 93 5.72 -6.96 -17.27
N ALA A 94 6.94 -6.42 -17.28
CA ALA A 94 7.99 -6.86 -16.37
C ALA A 94 7.65 -6.59 -14.90
N TRP A 95 7.00 -5.46 -14.61
CA TRP A 95 6.58 -5.12 -13.24
C TRP A 95 5.46 -6.03 -12.76
N PHE A 96 4.50 -6.36 -13.63
CA PHE A 96 3.45 -7.31 -13.31
C PHE A 96 4.04 -8.67 -12.92
N ARG A 97 4.92 -9.22 -13.77
CA ARG A 97 5.57 -10.51 -13.50
C ARG A 97 6.37 -10.51 -12.20
N SER A 98 7.16 -9.45 -11.96
CA SER A 98 7.96 -9.37 -10.72
C SER A 98 7.11 -9.15 -9.46
N SER A 99 5.87 -8.67 -9.60
CA SER A 99 4.96 -8.47 -8.47
C SER A 99 4.19 -9.73 -8.09
N PHE A 100 4.00 -10.66 -9.05
CA PHE A 100 3.15 -11.85 -8.89
C PHE A 100 3.87 -13.12 -9.35
N ASP A 101 5.13 -13.30 -8.98
CA ASP A 101 5.98 -14.43 -9.36
C ASP A 101 6.08 -15.53 -8.29
N ASN A 102 5.57 -15.27 -7.09
CA ASN A 102 5.74 -16.18 -5.95
C ASN A 102 4.59 -17.16 -5.77
N LEU A 103 3.36 -16.73 -6.05
CA LEU A 103 2.14 -17.51 -5.80
C LEU A 103 1.24 -17.60 -7.03
N PRO A 104 0.41 -18.65 -7.11
CA PRO A 104 -0.65 -18.70 -8.10
C PRO A 104 -1.62 -17.51 -7.94
N TYR A 105 -2.01 -16.90 -9.04
CA TYR A 105 -2.97 -15.81 -9.04
C TYR A 105 -4.03 -15.97 -10.12
N THR A 106 -5.14 -15.25 -9.94
CA THR A 106 -6.18 -15.06 -10.96
C THR A 106 -6.50 -13.57 -11.10
N ILE A 107 -7.01 -13.15 -12.26
CA ILE A 107 -7.57 -11.80 -12.43
C ILE A 107 -9.09 -11.94 -12.38
N GLU A 108 -9.70 -11.30 -11.40
CA GLU A 108 -11.14 -11.41 -11.12
C GLU A 108 -11.79 -10.04 -10.95
N LEU A 109 -13.10 -10.00 -11.18
CA LEU A 109 -13.95 -8.86 -10.84
C LEU A 109 -14.49 -9.08 -9.42
N VAL A 110 -13.94 -8.35 -8.44
CA VAL A 110 -14.14 -8.56 -7.00
C VAL A 110 -15.08 -7.50 -6.42
N GLU A 111 -16.03 -7.93 -5.59
CA GLU A 111 -16.95 -7.05 -4.87
C GLU A 111 -16.19 -6.15 -3.87
N LEU A 112 -16.39 -4.82 -3.98
CA LEU A 112 -15.65 -3.85 -3.17
C LEU A 112 -16.08 -3.81 -1.71
N ASP A 113 -17.38 -3.85 -1.43
CA ASP A 113 -17.92 -3.65 -0.09
C ASP A 113 -17.51 -4.74 0.91
N LYS A 114 -17.20 -5.95 0.42
CA LYS A 114 -16.80 -7.09 1.25
C LYS A 114 -15.31 -7.41 1.22
N LEU A 115 -14.49 -6.61 0.48
CA LEU A 115 -13.04 -6.70 0.59
C LEU A 115 -12.60 -6.40 2.02
N VAL A 116 -11.83 -7.30 2.59
CA VAL A 116 -11.23 -7.08 3.91
C VAL A 116 -10.12 -6.05 3.79
N ALA A 117 -10.14 -5.05 4.68
CA ALA A 117 -9.19 -3.94 4.70
C ALA A 117 -8.18 -4.10 5.85
N SER A 118 -6.89 -4.16 5.55
CA SER A 118 -5.83 -4.10 6.56
C SER A 118 -5.34 -2.66 6.80
N GLN A 119 -5.40 -1.80 5.78
CA GLN A 119 -5.10 -0.39 5.92
C GLN A 119 -6.27 0.36 6.56
N ILE A 120 -5.99 1.16 7.58
CA ILE A 120 -7.02 1.86 8.38
C ILE A 120 -7.28 3.31 7.93
N HIS A 121 -6.66 3.77 6.86
CA HIS A 121 -6.82 5.14 6.37
C HIS A 121 -6.69 5.24 4.85
N VAL A 122 -7.36 6.26 4.27
CA VAL A 122 -7.33 6.57 2.84
C VAL A 122 -7.28 8.09 2.65
N GLU A 123 -6.40 8.57 1.78
CA GLU A 123 -6.33 9.99 1.42
C GLU A 123 -7.48 10.36 0.48
N ASN A 124 -8.39 11.21 0.96
CA ASN A 124 -9.60 11.56 0.23
C ASN A 124 -9.31 12.39 -1.04
N GLY A 125 -8.40 13.38 -0.94
CA GLY A 125 -8.04 14.23 -2.08
C GLY A 125 -7.42 13.44 -3.23
N PHE A 126 -6.49 12.56 -2.93
CA PHE A 126 -5.86 11.68 -3.91
C PHE A 126 -6.86 10.70 -4.52
N SER A 127 -7.74 10.09 -3.71
CA SER A 127 -8.79 9.20 -4.20
C SER A 127 -9.78 9.92 -5.12
N SER A 128 -10.17 11.15 -4.81
CA SER A 128 -11.03 11.98 -5.65
C SER A 128 -10.36 12.34 -6.98
N ALA A 129 -9.07 12.68 -6.96
CA ALA A 129 -8.29 12.95 -8.18
C ALA A 129 -8.17 11.71 -9.08
N ILE A 130 -8.02 10.53 -8.49
CA ILE A 130 -8.01 9.25 -9.22
C ILE A 130 -9.40 9.00 -9.84
N ALA A 131 -10.48 9.15 -9.08
CA ALA A 131 -11.84 8.96 -9.57
C ALA A 131 -12.16 9.86 -10.78
N ALA A 132 -11.73 11.13 -10.73
CA ALA A 132 -11.94 12.08 -11.82
C ALA A 132 -11.29 11.64 -13.15
N ARG A 133 -10.16 10.91 -13.09
CA ARG A 133 -9.48 10.36 -14.28
C ARG A 133 -10.26 9.22 -14.96
N LEU A 134 -11.10 8.51 -14.21
CA LEU A 134 -11.86 7.36 -14.73
C LEU A 134 -13.07 7.82 -15.56
N GLY A 135 -13.62 9.01 -15.26
CA GLY A 135 -14.86 9.47 -15.87
C GLY A 135 -16.13 8.80 -15.31
N ALA A 136 -17.29 9.28 -15.72
CA ALA A 136 -18.57 8.86 -15.15
C ALA A 136 -19.08 7.49 -15.65
N SER A 137 -18.65 7.03 -16.83
CA SER A 137 -19.14 5.81 -17.46
C SER A 137 -18.04 5.12 -18.26
N PRO A 138 -17.01 4.58 -17.59
CA PRO A 138 -15.91 3.92 -18.28
C PRO A 138 -16.37 2.63 -18.95
N SER A 139 -15.80 2.32 -20.10
CA SER A 139 -15.93 1.01 -20.73
C SER A 139 -15.29 -0.08 -19.85
N PRO A 140 -15.65 -1.36 -20.02
CA PRO A 140 -15.01 -2.44 -19.31
C PRO A 140 -13.47 -2.47 -19.45
N SER A 141 -12.95 -2.08 -20.62
CA SER A 141 -11.51 -2.00 -20.87
C SER A 141 -10.83 -0.85 -20.16
N GLU A 142 -11.51 0.31 -20.05
CA GLU A 142 -11.00 1.46 -19.28
C GLU A 142 -11.00 1.16 -17.80
N LEU A 143 -12.06 0.54 -17.26
CA LEU A 143 -12.12 0.08 -15.88
C LEU A 143 -11.00 -0.95 -15.58
N PHE A 144 -10.75 -1.90 -16.50
CA PHE A 144 -9.66 -2.86 -16.36
C PHE A 144 -8.30 -2.16 -16.26
N ARG A 145 -7.99 -1.25 -17.20
CA ARG A 145 -6.72 -0.50 -17.17
C ARG A 145 -6.61 0.44 -15.97
N PHE A 146 -7.71 0.96 -15.49
CA PHE A 146 -7.74 1.77 -14.29
C PHE A 146 -7.37 0.94 -13.05
N CYS A 147 -7.90 -0.27 -12.91
CA CYS A 147 -7.58 -1.17 -11.81
C CYS A 147 -6.17 -1.76 -11.92
N LEU A 148 -5.74 -2.09 -13.13
CA LEU A 148 -4.51 -2.82 -13.43
C LEU A 148 -3.67 -2.07 -14.50
N PRO A 149 -3.13 -0.89 -14.16
CA PRO A 149 -2.41 -0.07 -15.12
C PRO A 149 -1.04 -0.67 -15.47
N ALA A 150 -0.80 -0.88 -16.76
CA ALA A 150 0.50 -1.33 -17.27
C ALA A 150 1.59 -0.23 -17.21
N GLU A 151 1.17 1.03 -17.14
CA GLU A 151 2.03 2.20 -17.06
C GLU A 151 1.67 3.02 -15.83
N ARG A 152 2.67 3.72 -15.29
CA ARG A 152 2.53 4.55 -14.10
C ARG A 152 3.33 5.83 -14.26
N GLU A 153 2.68 6.95 -13.99
CA GLU A 153 3.35 8.21 -13.71
C GLU A 153 3.98 8.14 -12.31
N LEU A 154 5.28 8.33 -12.22
CA LEU A 154 6.02 8.25 -10.96
C LEU A 154 6.04 9.63 -10.29
N ALA A 155 5.90 9.64 -8.96
CA ALA A 155 6.11 10.84 -8.17
C ALA A 155 7.59 11.28 -8.25
N PRO A 156 7.90 12.57 -8.08
CA PRO A 156 9.28 13.05 -8.08
C PRO A 156 10.07 12.44 -6.92
N VAL A 157 11.37 12.18 -7.18
CA VAL A 157 12.32 11.71 -6.18
C VAL A 157 13.46 12.70 -6.08
N SER A 158 13.70 13.20 -4.88
CA SER A 158 14.89 14.00 -4.54
C SER A 158 16.00 13.07 -4.05
N ILE A 159 17.23 13.29 -4.55
CA ILE A 159 18.39 12.50 -4.16
C ILE A 159 19.42 13.45 -3.56
N ARG A 160 19.83 13.20 -2.31
CA ARG A 160 20.84 13.98 -1.60
C ARG A 160 22.00 13.08 -1.16
N ARG A 161 23.22 13.52 -1.40
CA ARG A 161 24.42 12.90 -0.85
C ARG A 161 24.73 13.54 0.50
N LEU A 162 24.59 12.78 1.60
CA LEU A 162 24.84 13.26 2.96
C LEU A 162 26.30 13.06 3.43
N GLY A 163 27.08 12.31 2.65
CA GLY A 163 28.49 12.01 2.95
C GLY A 163 29.13 11.13 1.89
N SER A 164 30.38 10.71 2.10
CA SER A 164 31.08 9.83 1.15
C SER A 164 30.38 8.50 0.90
N HIS A 165 29.65 8.00 1.90
CA HIS A 165 29.01 6.67 1.90
C HIS A 165 27.54 6.69 2.33
N ARG A 166 26.89 7.87 2.33
CA ARG A 166 25.48 8.01 2.76
C ARG A 166 24.67 8.82 1.77
N TYR A 167 23.57 8.25 1.34
CA TYR A 167 22.60 8.84 0.41
C TYR A 167 21.22 8.85 1.01
N GLN A 168 20.45 9.89 0.71
CA GLN A 168 19.06 10.05 1.10
C GLN A 168 18.24 10.24 -0.17
N PHE A 169 17.12 9.50 -0.24
CA PHE A 169 16.11 9.55 -1.29
C PHE A 169 14.79 9.94 -0.66
N THR A 170 14.13 10.96 -1.17
CA THR A 170 12.88 11.47 -0.61
C THR A 170 11.82 11.63 -1.68
N SER A 171 10.58 11.22 -1.39
CA SER A 171 9.43 11.37 -2.28
C SER A 171 8.17 11.70 -1.48
N PRO A 172 7.25 12.53 -2.03
CA PRO A 172 5.93 12.78 -1.42
C PRO A 172 4.97 11.59 -1.54
N SER A 173 5.35 10.51 -2.22
CA SER A 173 4.51 9.33 -2.38
C SER A 173 4.63 8.40 -1.18
N SER A 174 3.52 8.03 -0.57
CA SER A 174 3.46 7.02 0.50
C SER A 174 3.86 5.61 0.06
N ASP A 175 3.96 5.39 -1.25
CA ASP A 175 4.37 4.11 -1.86
C ASP A 175 5.88 4.05 -2.17
N PHE A 176 6.62 5.11 -1.82
CA PHE A 176 8.07 5.16 -2.00
C PHE A 176 8.79 4.29 -0.97
N ARG A 177 9.68 3.42 -1.44
CA ARG A 177 10.37 2.41 -0.62
C ARG A 177 11.70 1.97 -1.22
N ASP A 178 12.46 1.21 -0.46
CA ASP A 178 13.56 0.41 -1.00
C ASP A 178 13.05 -0.91 -1.60
N HIS A 179 13.86 -1.47 -2.48
CA HIS A 179 13.69 -2.81 -3.03
C HIS A 179 14.80 -3.72 -2.51
N THR A 180 14.52 -5.02 -2.39
CA THR A 180 15.46 -6.02 -1.88
C THR A 180 16.83 -5.87 -2.53
N PRO A 181 17.88 -5.63 -1.74
CA PRO A 181 19.23 -5.49 -2.24
C PRO A 181 19.73 -6.79 -2.88
N ARG A 182 20.53 -6.67 -3.95
CA ARG A 182 21.07 -7.84 -4.64
C ARG A 182 22.49 -7.65 -5.13
N LEU A 183 23.20 -8.76 -5.29
CA LEU A 183 24.46 -8.77 -6.04
C LEU A 183 24.16 -8.61 -7.53
N LEU A 184 24.86 -7.68 -8.18
CA LEU A 184 24.73 -7.44 -9.61
C LEU A 184 25.63 -8.39 -10.39
N ARG A 185 25.15 -8.90 -11.51
CA ARG A 185 25.92 -9.78 -12.41
C ARG A 185 26.88 -8.93 -13.27
N PRO A 186 28.00 -9.50 -13.75
CA PRO A 186 28.95 -8.77 -14.61
C PRO A 186 28.31 -8.10 -15.83
N ALA A 187 27.33 -8.70 -16.46
CA ALA A 187 26.62 -8.12 -17.60
C ALA A 187 25.82 -6.85 -17.24
N GLU A 188 25.36 -6.72 -16.00
CA GLU A 188 24.58 -5.57 -15.53
C GLU A 188 25.47 -4.34 -15.26
N ILE A 189 26.75 -4.55 -15.09
CA ILE A 189 27.75 -3.52 -14.76
C ILE A 189 28.83 -3.33 -15.84
N ALA A 190 28.71 -4.01 -16.96
CA ALA A 190 29.72 -3.98 -18.05
C ALA A 190 30.02 -2.59 -18.60
N HIS A 191 29.12 -1.62 -18.39
CA HIS A 191 29.23 -0.24 -18.81
C HIS A 191 29.89 0.68 -17.75
N LEU A 192 30.20 0.17 -16.55
CA LEU A 192 30.80 0.95 -15.47
C LEU A 192 32.32 0.95 -15.59
N GLU A 193 32.92 2.15 -15.64
CA GLU A 193 34.35 2.32 -15.51
C GLU A 193 34.77 2.28 -14.06
N LEU A 194 35.72 1.39 -13.73
CA LEU A 194 36.20 1.20 -12.38
C LEU A 194 37.66 1.68 -12.28
N SER A 195 38.00 2.31 -11.18
CA SER A 195 39.38 2.74 -10.88
C SER A 195 40.27 1.60 -10.36
N GLY A 196 39.75 0.35 -10.26
CA GLY A 196 40.51 -0.81 -9.80
C GLY A 196 39.66 -2.10 -9.89
N PRO A 197 40.24 -3.27 -9.57
CA PRO A 197 39.55 -4.53 -9.59
C PRO A 197 38.46 -4.57 -8.51
N ALA A 198 37.24 -4.95 -8.89
CA ALA A 198 36.13 -5.17 -7.95
C ALA A 198 35.84 -6.67 -7.77
N ALA A 199 35.67 -7.11 -6.56
CA ALA A 199 35.29 -8.49 -6.24
C ALA A 199 33.81 -8.76 -6.47
N ALA A 200 32.94 -7.76 -6.20
CA ALA A 200 31.49 -7.85 -6.37
C ALA A 200 30.86 -6.47 -6.45
N PHE A 201 29.66 -6.41 -6.98
CA PHE A 201 28.81 -5.22 -6.98
C PHE A 201 27.50 -5.53 -6.26
N PHE A 202 27.07 -4.56 -5.48
CA PHE A 202 25.85 -4.64 -4.71
C PHE A 202 24.93 -3.48 -5.09
N GLY A 203 23.72 -3.79 -5.52
CA GLY A 203 22.73 -2.80 -5.90
C GLY A 203 21.59 -2.73 -4.88
N VAL A 204 21.24 -1.51 -4.49
CA VAL A 204 20.01 -1.20 -3.72
C VAL A 204 19.10 -0.43 -4.66
N GLY A 205 17.93 -0.98 -4.98
CA GLY A 205 16.89 -0.27 -5.71
C GLY A 205 16.12 0.65 -4.75
N VAL A 206 15.86 1.88 -5.17
CA VAL A 206 14.97 2.80 -4.45
C VAL A 206 13.92 3.28 -5.43
N GLY A 207 12.65 3.18 -5.09
CA GLY A 207 11.58 3.47 -6.03
C GLY A 207 10.18 3.27 -5.42
N PHE A 208 9.29 2.69 -6.18
CA PHE A 208 7.89 2.58 -5.82
C PHE A 208 7.43 1.13 -5.91
N GLY A 209 6.44 0.75 -5.11
CA GLY A 209 5.79 -0.55 -5.17
C GLY A 209 4.97 -0.74 -6.45
N SER A 210 4.38 -1.92 -6.60
CA SER A 210 3.47 -2.19 -7.71
C SER A 210 2.21 -1.34 -7.60
N ASN A 211 1.64 -0.95 -8.74
CA ASN A 211 0.44 -0.11 -8.79
C ASN A 211 -0.81 -0.90 -9.22
N PHE A 212 -0.78 -2.22 -9.12
CA PHE A 212 -1.92 -3.08 -9.45
C PHE A 212 -2.86 -3.19 -8.25
N LEU A 213 -4.17 -3.13 -8.50
CA LEU A 213 -5.13 -3.49 -7.46
C LEU A 213 -4.98 -4.99 -7.22
N SER A 214 -4.57 -5.37 -6.02
CA SER A 214 -4.27 -6.76 -5.68
C SER A 214 -4.79 -7.13 -4.30
N ALA A 215 -5.12 -8.40 -4.15
CA ALA A 215 -5.65 -8.98 -2.94
C ALA A 215 -5.11 -10.40 -2.72
N ILE A 216 -5.22 -10.89 -1.50
CA ILE A 216 -4.91 -12.27 -1.14
C ILE A 216 -6.21 -12.97 -0.76
N ARG A 217 -6.39 -14.17 -1.29
CA ARG A 217 -7.49 -15.06 -0.92
C ARG A 217 -6.98 -16.18 -0.03
N SER A 218 -7.68 -16.40 1.09
CA SER A 218 -7.56 -17.62 1.89
C SER A 218 -8.95 -18.14 2.23
N GLY A 219 -9.26 -19.33 1.78
CA GLY A 219 -10.64 -19.84 1.83
C GLY A 219 -11.60 -18.97 1.04
N ASN A 220 -12.65 -18.46 1.68
CA ASN A 220 -13.65 -17.62 1.03
C ASN A 220 -13.39 -16.11 1.19
N ARG A 221 -12.34 -15.71 1.91
CA ARG A 221 -12.04 -14.30 2.18
C ARG A 221 -11.00 -13.72 1.26
N VAL A 222 -11.21 -12.48 0.90
CA VAL A 222 -10.30 -11.72 0.05
C VAL A 222 -9.86 -10.47 0.81
N VAL A 223 -8.57 -10.39 1.13
CA VAL A 223 -7.93 -9.27 1.84
C VAL A 223 -7.22 -8.38 0.85
N LEU A 224 -7.61 -7.12 0.78
CA LEU A 224 -6.99 -6.13 -0.09
C LEU A 224 -5.54 -5.88 0.33
N GLN A 225 -4.58 -6.03 -0.60
CA GLN A 225 -3.16 -5.80 -0.38
C GLN A 225 -2.71 -4.45 -0.90
N ASN A 226 -3.13 -4.10 -2.10
CA ASN A 226 -2.77 -2.85 -2.75
C ASN A 226 -3.96 -2.25 -3.49
N GLY A 227 -3.96 -0.91 -3.62
CA GLY A 227 -5.00 -0.19 -4.35
C GLY A 227 -6.12 0.36 -3.47
N TYR A 228 -5.89 0.61 -2.17
CA TYR A 228 -6.88 1.19 -1.24
C TYR A 228 -7.51 2.49 -1.76
N HIS A 229 -6.69 3.45 -2.18
CA HIS A 229 -7.18 4.72 -2.75
C HIS A 229 -8.02 4.50 -4.01
N ARG A 230 -7.65 3.53 -4.84
CA ARG A 230 -8.36 3.20 -6.08
C ARG A 230 -9.68 2.48 -5.79
N SER A 231 -9.68 1.52 -4.86
CA SER A 231 -10.89 0.83 -4.41
C SER A 231 -11.88 1.80 -3.76
N TYR A 232 -11.38 2.71 -2.91
CA TYR A 232 -12.17 3.78 -2.32
C TYR A 232 -12.74 4.72 -3.38
N ALA A 233 -11.93 5.15 -4.36
CA ALA A 233 -12.35 5.99 -5.47
C ALA A 233 -13.46 5.35 -6.31
N LEU A 234 -13.30 4.08 -6.66
CA LEU A 234 -14.32 3.30 -7.40
C LEU A 234 -15.62 3.21 -6.61
N ARG A 235 -15.54 2.85 -5.33
CA ARG A 235 -16.71 2.76 -4.46
C ARG A 235 -17.42 4.11 -4.31
N SER A 236 -16.66 5.21 -4.14
CA SER A 236 -17.19 6.58 -4.09
C SER A 236 -17.90 6.98 -5.38
N ALA A 237 -17.42 6.49 -6.52
CA ALA A 237 -18.05 6.72 -7.84
C ALA A 237 -19.24 5.78 -8.13
N GLY A 238 -19.65 4.93 -7.16
CA GLY A 238 -20.81 4.06 -7.28
C GLY A 238 -20.52 2.68 -7.90
N PHE A 239 -19.25 2.34 -8.16
CA PHE A 239 -18.90 0.99 -8.59
C PHE A 239 -19.03 0.01 -7.43
N THR A 240 -19.58 -1.16 -7.71
CA THR A 240 -19.73 -2.24 -6.72
C THR A 240 -18.61 -3.26 -6.81
N HIS A 241 -17.89 -3.32 -7.94
CA HIS A 241 -16.84 -4.29 -8.21
C HIS A 241 -15.63 -3.62 -8.88
N ALA A 242 -14.45 -4.23 -8.70
CA ALA A 242 -13.20 -3.81 -9.33
C ALA A 242 -12.42 -5.01 -9.86
N TRP A 243 -11.66 -4.82 -10.96
CA TRP A 243 -10.71 -5.82 -11.43
C TRP A 243 -9.52 -5.89 -10.47
N CYS A 244 -9.21 -7.09 -10.01
CA CYS A 244 -8.19 -7.33 -9.00
C CYS A 244 -7.34 -8.55 -9.38
N VAL A 245 -6.04 -8.47 -9.13
CA VAL A 245 -5.17 -9.65 -9.11
C VAL A 245 -5.34 -10.31 -7.75
N VAL A 246 -5.80 -11.54 -7.70
CA VAL A 246 -6.05 -12.30 -6.48
C VAL A 246 -5.06 -13.43 -6.37
N GLU A 247 -4.14 -13.36 -5.42
CA GLU A 247 -3.19 -14.43 -5.10
C GLU A 247 -3.83 -15.42 -4.14
N GLU A 248 -3.70 -16.72 -4.42
CA GLU A 248 -4.23 -17.79 -3.58
C GLU A 248 -3.21 -18.21 -2.52
N VAL A 249 -3.63 -18.21 -1.25
CA VAL A 249 -2.82 -18.64 -0.11
C VAL A 249 -3.51 -19.78 0.61
N THR A 250 -2.82 -20.88 0.76
CA THR A 250 -3.31 -22.09 1.43
C THR A 250 -2.62 -22.35 2.77
N ARG A 251 -1.44 -21.74 2.97
CA ARG A 251 -0.57 -21.97 4.15
C ARG A 251 -0.06 -20.65 4.74
N LYS A 252 0.15 -20.64 6.05
CA LYS A 252 0.64 -19.45 6.78
C LYS A 252 2.03 -18.98 6.33
N ASP A 253 2.89 -19.87 5.87
CA ASP A 253 4.23 -19.52 5.36
C ASP A 253 4.16 -18.78 4.00
N GLU A 254 3.14 -19.05 3.18
CA GLU A 254 2.89 -18.32 1.93
C GLU A 254 2.51 -16.85 2.18
N LEU A 255 1.78 -16.56 3.27
CA LEU A 255 1.43 -15.18 3.63
C LEU A 255 2.66 -14.28 3.80
N ARG A 256 3.76 -14.83 4.29
CA ARG A 256 5.02 -14.08 4.48
C ARG A 256 5.69 -13.66 3.17
N LEU A 257 5.29 -14.25 2.04
CA LEU A 257 5.85 -13.95 0.72
C LEU A 257 5.12 -12.79 0.06
N THR A 258 3.85 -12.57 0.37
CA THR A 258 3.00 -11.63 -0.37
C THR A 258 2.20 -10.66 0.52
N ALA A 259 1.85 -11.05 1.74
CA ALA A 259 1.04 -10.21 2.62
C ALA A 259 1.84 -9.05 3.24
N SER A 260 1.14 -7.96 3.58
CA SER A 260 1.70 -6.90 4.42
C SER A 260 2.06 -7.44 5.81
N GLU A 261 2.95 -6.73 6.52
CA GLU A 261 3.36 -7.12 7.87
C GLU A 261 2.18 -7.23 8.84
N GLU A 262 1.17 -6.36 8.70
CA GLU A 262 -0.04 -6.38 9.52
C GLU A 262 -0.85 -7.65 9.30
N VAL A 263 -1.04 -8.06 8.04
CA VAL A 263 -1.80 -9.27 7.69
C VAL A 263 -1.03 -10.53 8.04
N ALA A 264 0.28 -10.57 7.77
CA ALA A 264 1.13 -11.70 8.11
C ALA A 264 1.33 -11.85 9.63
N GLY A 265 1.27 -10.74 10.38
CA GLY A 265 1.40 -10.70 11.84
C GLY A 265 0.17 -11.21 12.58
N ASP A 266 -1.04 -10.95 12.06
CA ASP A 266 -2.30 -11.41 12.65
C ASP A 266 -3.27 -11.97 11.59
N PRO A 267 -2.93 -13.10 10.95
CA PRO A 267 -3.77 -13.70 9.93
C PRO A 267 -5.14 -14.16 10.47
N GLU A 268 -5.24 -14.52 11.74
CA GLU A 268 -6.50 -14.92 12.35
C GLU A 268 -7.51 -13.76 12.36
N PHE A 269 -7.05 -12.55 12.64
CA PHE A 269 -7.91 -11.36 12.61
C PHE A 269 -8.47 -11.09 11.21
N TYR A 270 -7.67 -11.19 10.16
CA TYR A 270 -8.12 -10.88 8.80
C TYR A 270 -8.89 -12.03 8.14
N PHE A 271 -8.46 -13.27 8.34
CA PHE A 271 -9.02 -14.43 7.63
C PHE A 271 -10.00 -15.29 8.46
N ALA A 272 -10.07 -15.13 9.80
CA ALA A 272 -10.90 -15.96 10.64
C ALA A 272 -11.86 -15.20 11.59
N ALA A 273 -11.65 -13.90 11.85
CA ALA A 273 -12.56 -13.11 12.68
C ALA A 273 -13.99 -13.15 12.14
N LYS A 274 -15.00 -13.06 13.00
CA LYS A 274 -16.42 -13.06 12.61
C LYS A 274 -16.74 -11.98 11.59
N ARG A 275 -16.17 -10.80 11.78
CA ARG A 275 -16.33 -9.65 10.91
C ARG A 275 -15.06 -8.80 10.98
N PRO A 276 -14.10 -8.99 10.04
CA PRO A 276 -12.91 -8.12 9.93
C PRO A 276 -13.31 -6.74 9.41
N PRO A 277 -12.39 -5.76 9.43
CA PRO A 277 -12.58 -4.47 8.75
C PRO A 277 -12.84 -4.68 7.26
N LEU A 278 -13.80 -3.94 6.72
CA LEU A 278 -14.18 -4.03 5.31
C LEU A 278 -13.98 -2.68 4.61
N LEU A 279 -13.80 -2.70 3.30
CA LEU A 279 -13.69 -1.47 2.50
C LEU A 279 -14.92 -0.57 2.66
N LYS A 280 -16.11 -1.15 2.79
CA LYS A 280 -17.35 -0.36 3.03
C LYS A 280 -17.32 0.45 4.32
N ASP A 281 -16.51 0.06 5.32
CA ASP A 281 -16.45 0.73 6.63
C ASP A 281 -15.93 2.17 6.50
N PHE A 282 -15.11 2.46 5.51
CA PHE A 282 -14.71 3.83 5.20
C PHE A 282 -15.85 4.77 4.83
N PHE A 283 -17.04 4.24 4.56
CA PHE A 283 -18.23 4.99 4.16
C PHE A 283 -19.31 5.03 5.26
N ASP A 284 -19.08 4.42 6.42
CA ASP A 284 -19.97 4.51 7.59
C ASP A 284 -19.45 5.60 8.54
N PRO A 285 -20.15 6.75 8.68
CA PRO A 285 -19.71 7.87 9.52
C PRO A 285 -19.64 7.56 11.02
N ARG A 286 -20.16 6.40 11.47
CA ARG A 286 -20.08 5.97 12.87
C ARG A 286 -18.74 5.33 13.21
N ILE A 287 -18.03 4.81 12.21
CA ILE A 287 -16.72 4.15 12.36
C ILE A 287 -15.65 4.72 11.41
N ALA A 288 -15.97 5.71 10.60
CA ALA A 288 -15.03 6.41 9.75
C ALA A 288 -15.10 7.91 10.00
N LYS A 289 -13.94 8.55 10.09
CA LYS A 289 -13.81 9.98 10.33
C LYS A 289 -12.79 10.61 9.40
N GLN A 290 -13.14 11.77 8.87
CA GLN A 290 -12.18 12.59 8.14
C GLN A 290 -11.33 13.40 9.13
N LEU A 291 -10.03 13.22 9.08
CA LEU A 291 -9.03 13.93 9.87
C LEU A 291 -8.10 14.71 8.94
N LEU A 292 -7.71 15.90 9.38
CA LEU A 292 -6.70 16.68 8.68
C LEU A 292 -5.33 16.28 9.21
N THR A 293 -4.54 15.61 8.39
CA THR A 293 -3.24 15.07 8.78
C THR A 293 -2.07 15.88 8.22
N LYS A 294 -0.96 15.86 8.93
CA LYS A 294 0.32 16.40 8.45
C LYS A 294 0.75 15.61 7.22
N ARG A 295 1.22 16.30 6.18
CA ARG A 295 1.79 15.63 5.01
C ARG A 295 3.06 14.89 5.43
N VAL A 296 3.20 13.64 4.98
CA VAL A 296 4.39 12.82 5.23
C VAL A 296 5.16 12.66 3.93
N GLU A 297 6.47 12.88 3.98
CA GLU A 297 7.37 12.49 2.91
C GLU A 297 8.07 11.19 3.30
N MET A 298 8.12 10.25 2.35
CA MET A 298 8.84 9.00 2.55
C MET A 298 10.31 9.21 2.23
N THR A 299 11.17 8.78 3.15
CA THR A 299 12.62 8.89 3.01
C THR A 299 13.27 7.53 3.14
N VAL A 300 14.09 7.17 2.16
CA VAL A 300 14.97 6.00 2.19
C VAL A 300 16.41 6.48 2.36
N GLU A 301 17.10 6.00 3.37
CA GLU A 301 18.54 6.27 3.57
C GLU A 301 19.36 5.01 3.31
N VAL A 302 20.40 5.15 2.50
CA VAL A 302 21.39 4.10 2.23
C VAL A 302 22.73 4.51 2.79
N GLU A 303 23.27 3.74 3.74
CA GLU A 303 24.58 3.99 4.36
C GLU A 303 25.47 2.75 4.23
N ILE A 304 26.70 2.94 3.76
CA ILE A 304 27.72 1.88 3.65
C ILE A 304 28.73 2.07 4.78
N LYS A 305 28.86 1.06 5.65
CA LYS A 305 29.79 1.04 6.78
C LYS A 305 30.95 0.08 6.50
N ILE A 306 32.19 0.61 6.55
CA ILE A 306 33.40 -0.17 6.45
C ILE A 306 33.98 -0.34 7.85
N ARG A 307 34.27 -1.59 8.25
CA ARG A 307 34.89 -1.90 9.55
C ARG A 307 36.16 -2.70 9.33
N ALA A 308 37.24 -2.30 9.99
CA ALA A 308 38.46 -3.10 10.11
C ALA A 308 38.36 -3.92 11.41
N THR A 309 38.53 -5.23 11.32
CA THR A 309 38.65 -6.13 12.48
C THR A 309 40.05 -6.76 12.48
N SER A 310 40.78 -6.64 13.61
CA SER A 310 42.02 -7.37 13.81
C SER A 310 41.72 -8.77 14.38
N SER A 311 42.14 -9.80 13.71
CA SER A 311 42.16 -11.16 14.29
C SER A 311 43.54 -11.40 14.91
N THR A 312 43.58 -11.80 16.20
CA THR A 312 44.82 -12.34 16.77
C THR A 312 45.03 -13.71 16.15
N PRO A 313 46.19 -14.02 15.56
CA PRO A 313 46.47 -15.38 15.11
C PRO A 313 46.45 -16.33 16.33
N ILE A 314 45.74 -17.45 16.19
CA ILE A 314 45.73 -18.54 17.16
C ILE A 314 47.05 -19.29 17.06
#